data_287e0f430ee9f8c414234bb0006676c9
#
_entry.id   287e0f430ee9f8c414234bb0006676c9
#
_cell.length_a   1.000
_cell.length_b   1.000
_cell.length_c   1.000
_cell.angle_alpha   90.00
_cell.angle_beta   90.00
_cell.angle_gamma   90.00
#
_symmetry.space_group_name_H-M   'P 1'
#
loop_
_entity.id
_entity.type
_entity.pdbx_description
1 polymer ?
#
loop_
_entity_poly.entity_id
_entity_poly.type
_entity_poly.pdbx_seq_one_letter_code
_entity_poly.pdbx_strand_id
1 'polypeptide(L)'
;MARRPQELLYLLTRAERLAVRRVQSVLDEFECSVEAWRVLDLLSDGRGHNMTALADHAFLPAPSLTKLMDQLVDQNLVYRRVDPADRRRVLAHLTPRGMQRWQLLAREVRADWPDLELAGEELDDLLAQLAEALQGRLATDPARVTTGRTGKAVGPPR
;
A
#
# COMPACT_ATOMS: atom_id res chain seq x y z
N MET A 1 -11.87 -7.29 -28.59
CA MET A 1 -11.86 -5.81 -28.59
C MET A 1 -11.18 -5.32 -27.33
N ALA A 2 -10.14 -4.51 -27.44
CA ALA A 2 -9.50 -3.90 -26.26
C ALA A 2 -10.49 -2.93 -25.60
N ARG A 3 -10.74 -3.07 -24.29
CA ARG A 3 -11.55 -2.13 -23.52
C ARG A 3 -10.94 -0.72 -23.59
N ARG A 4 -11.79 0.29 -23.61
CA ARG A 4 -11.32 1.68 -23.58
C ARG A 4 -10.59 1.93 -22.24
N PRO A 5 -9.46 2.66 -22.22
CA PRO A 5 -8.69 2.91 -20.99
C PRO A 5 -9.54 3.48 -19.85
N GLN A 6 -10.53 4.33 -20.16
CA GLN A 6 -11.43 4.92 -19.17
C GLN A 6 -12.33 3.87 -18.49
N GLU A 7 -12.82 2.89 -19.26
CA GLU A 7 -13.66 1.81 -18.72
C GLU A 7 -12.84 0.90 -17.80
N LEU A 8 -11.62 0.55 -18.22
CA LEU A 8 -10.70 -0.22 -17.39
C LEU A 8 -10.36 0.50 -16.08
N LEU A 9 -10.01 1.79 -16.15
CA LEU A 9 -9.73 2.60 -14.97
C LEU A 9 -10.92 2.65 -14.01
N TYR A 10 -12.14 2.83 -14.54
CA TYR A 10 -13.35 2.83 -13.74
C TYR A 10 -13.56 1.49 -13.00
N LEU A 11 -13.38 0.36 -13.70
CA LEU A 11 -13.56 -0.97 -13.11
C LEU A 11 -12.51 -1.26 -12.02
N LEU A 12 -11.25 -0.92 -12.27
CA LEU A 12 -10.17 -1.08 -11.30
C LEU A 12 -10.42 -0.23 -10.04
N THR A 13 -10.78 1.04 -10.23
CA THR A 13 -11.08 1.94 -9.11
C THR A 13 -12.29 1.45 -8.31
N ARG A 14 -13.32 0.97 -9.00
CA ARG A 14 -14.51 0.44 -8.34
C ARG A 14 -14.21 -0.83 -7.55
N ALA A 15 -13.47 -1.76 -8.14
CA ALA A 15 -13.07 -3.00 -7.48
C ALA A 15 -12.21 -2.73 -6.25
N GLU A 16 -11.20 -1.87 -6.39
CA GLU A 16 -10.33 -1.46 -5.28
C GLU A 16 -11.14 -0.85 -4.12
N ARG A 17 -12.02 0.11 -4.39
CA ARG A 17 -12.83 0.76 -3.36
C ARG A 17 -13.76 -0.21 -2.63
N LEU A 18 -14.34 -1.17 -3.34
CA LEU A 18 -15.19 -2.19 -2.72
C LEU A 18 -14.39 -3.17 -1.88
N ALA A 19 -13.23 -3.61 -2.36
CA ALA A 19 -12.31 -4.47 -1.64
C ALA A 19 -11.82 -3.78 -0.34
N VAL A 20 -11.35 -2.53 -0.43
CA VAL A 20 -10.90 -1.75 0.74
C VAL A 20 -12.02 -1.58 1.76
N ARG A 21 -13.24 -1.25 1.34
CA ARG A 21 -14.38 -1.11 2.27
C ARG A 21 -14.69 -2.42 2.99
N ARG A 22 -14.63 -3.55 2.28
CA ARG A 22 -14.86 -4.86 2.88
C ARG A 22 -13.79 -5.21 3.90
N VAL A 23 -12.53 -5.05 3.53
CA VAL A 23 -11.41 -5.27 4.47
C VAL A 23 -11.51 -4.33 5.66
N GLN A 24 -11.79 -3.03 5.45
CA GLN A 24 -11.93 -2.06 6.55
C GLN A 24 -13.06 -2.43 7.51
N SER A 25 -14.19 -2.94 7.01
CA SER A 25 -15.30 -3.36 7.89
C SER A 25 -14.91 -4.47 8.87
N VAL A 26 -14.03 -5.38 8.47
CA VAL A 26 -13.47 -6.41 9.36
C VAL A 26 -12.45 -5.79 10.31
N LEU A 27 -11.57 -4.94 9.81
CA LEU A 27 -10.49 -4.35 10.60
C LEU A 27 -11.01 -3.35 11.66
N ASP A 28 -12.18 -2.74 11.45
CA ASP A 28 -12.82 -1.81 12.40
C ASP A 28 -13.13 -2.50 13.74
N GLU A 29 -13.48 -3.79 13.72
CA GLU A 29 -13.69 -4.58 14.95
C GLU A 29 -12.42 -4.71 15.79
N PHE A 30 -11.27 -4.49 15.18
CA PHE A 30 -9.95 -4.58 15.80
C PHE A 30 -9.25 -3.21 15.94
N GLU A 31 -9.94 -2.10 15.72
CA GLU A 31 -9.35 -0.75 15.75
C GLU A 31 -8.08 -0.64 14.87
N CYS A 32 -8.13 -1.22 13.68
CA CYS A 32 -7.03 -1.25 12.73
C CYS A 32 -7.43 -0.61 11.40
N SER A 33 -6.61 0.27 10.85
CA SER A 33 -6.83 0.80 9.50
C SER A 33 -6.26 -0.13 8.43
N VAL A 34 -6.78 -0.04 7.20
CA VAL A 34 -6.23 -0.78 6.05
C VAL A 34 -4.76 -0.45 5.83
N GLU A 35 -4.36 0.81 6.02
CA GLU A 35 -2.97 1.23 5.89
C GLU A 35 -2.07 0.57 6.96
N ALA A 36 -2.53 0.52 8.20
CA ALA A 36 -1.81 -0.17 9.28
C ALA A 36 -1.70 -1.67 8.99
N TRP A 37 -2.78 -2.29 8.54
CA TRP A 37 -2.77 -3.69 8.14
C TRP A 37 -1.80 -3.98 6.99
N ARG A 38 -1.77 -3.14 5.94
CA ARG A 38 -0.81 -3.25 4.83
C ARG A 38 0.65 -3.16 5.30
N VAL A 39 0.94 -2.25 6.26
CA VAL A 39 2.28 -2.16 6.85
C VAL A 39 2.65 -3.44 7.60
N LEU A 40 1.74 -3.95 8.45
CA LEU A 40 1.97 -5.20 9.19
C LEU A 40 2.14 -6.38 8.24
N ASP A 41 1.38 -6.41 7.16
CA ASP A 41 1.42 -7.46 6.14
C ASP A 41 2.78 -7.50 5.43
N LEU A 42 3.29 -6.36 4.95
CA LEU A 42 4.63 -6.30 4.35
C LEU A 42 5.72 -6.72 5.34
N LEU A 43 5.61 -6.31 6.61
CA LEU A 43 6.60 -6.66 7.65
C LEU A 43 6.53 -8.11 8.11
N SER A 44 5.46 -8.84 7.77
CA SER A 44 5.27 -10.25 8.17
C SER A 44 6.25 -11.21 7.51
N ASP A 45 6.92 -10.80 6.43
CA ASP A 45 7.96 -11.58 5.76
C ASP A 45 9.26 -11.71 6.59
N GLY A 46 9.40 -10.96 7.67
CA GLY A 46 10.54 -10.99 8.60
C GLY A 46 11.84 -10.35 8.09
N ARG A 47 11.85 -9.81 6.86
CA ARG A 47 13.07 -9.26 6.24
C ARG A 47 13.43 -7.87 6.73
N GLY A 48 12.46 -7.13 7.25
CA GLY A 48 12.60 -5.72 7.56
C GLY A 48 12.56 -4.84 6.32
N HIS A 49 11.88 -3.71 6.44
CA HIS A 49 11.67 -2.80 5.32
C HIS A 49 11.96 -1.35 5.70
N ASN A 50 12.48 -0.58 4.75
CA ASN A 50 12.71 0.84 4.93
C ASN A 50 11.39 1.64 4.78
N MET A 51 11.41 2.90 5.20
CA MET A 51 10.20 3.76 5.19
C MET A 51 9.65 3.99 3.79
N THR A 52 10.49 4.03 2.75
CA THR A 52 10.04 4.20 1.36
C THR A 52 9.24 2.99 0.89
N ALA A 53 9.77 1.78 1.08
CA ALA A 53 9.07 0.55 0.72
C ALA A 53 7.72 0.40 1.45
N LEU A 54 7.68 0.79 2.73
CA LEU A 54 6.44 0.78 3.51
C LEU A 54 5.43 1.81 3.02
N ALA A 55 5.88 3.02 2.64
CA ALA A 55 5.02 4.07 2.09
C ALA A 55 4.38 3.63 0.76
N ASP A 56 5.18 3.07 -0.12
CA ASP A 56 4.74 2.57 -1.42
C ASP A 56 3.72 1.42 -1.26
N HIS A 57 4.02 0.46 -0.37
CA HIS A 57 3.13 -0.69 -0.12
C HIS A 57 1.82 -0.30 0.56
N ALA A 58 1.86 0.64 1.49
CA ALA A 58 0.67 1.14 2.18
C ALA A 58 -0.12 2.18 1.36
N PHE A 59 0.42 2.62 0.22
CA PHE A 59 -0.12 3.71 -0.60
C PHE A 59 -0.28 5.02 0.18
N LEU A 60 0.70 5.34 1.04
CA LEU A 60 0.69 6.52 1.90
C LEU A 60 1.80 7.51 1.51
N PRO A 61 1.51 8.83 1.60
CA PRO A 61 2.57 9.83 1.60
C PRO A 61 3.52 9.64 2.79
N ALA A 62 4.80 9.96 2.62
CA ALA A 62 5.82 9.79 3.65
C ALA A 62 5.46 10.41 5.02
N PRO A 63 4.87 11.62 5.13
CA PRO A 63 4.47 12.18 6.43
C PRO A 63 3.38 11.36 7.12
N SER A 64 2.41 10.84 6.36
CA SER A 64 1.33 10.00 6.89
C SER A 64 1.86 8.66 7.38
N LEU A 65 2.78 8.05 6.61
CA LEU A 65 3.45 6.83 7.04
C LEU A 65 4.25 7.04 8.32
N THR A 66 5.01 8.13 8.43
CA THR A 66 5.80 8.42 9.64
C THR A 66 4.91 8.45 10.88
N LYS A 67 3.77 9.15 10.82
CA LYS A 67 2.80 9.20 11.92
C LYS A 67 2.23 7.82 12.25
N LEU A 68 1.87 7.03 11.24
CA LEU A 68 1.38 5.68 11.43
C LEU A 68 2.44 4.78 12.08
N MET A 69 3.69 4.86 11.62
CA MET A 69 4.78 4.07 12.17
C MET A 69 5.08 4.42 13.63
N ASP A 70 4.98 5.69 14.01
CA ASP A 70 5.13 6.09 15.42
C ASP A 70 4.02 5.48 16.28
N GLN A 71 2.78 5.48 15.81
CA GLN A 71 1.66 4.81 16.50
C GLN A 71 1.89 3.29 16.65
N LEU A 72 2.36 2.61 15.60
CA LEU A 72 2.64 1.17 15.67
C LEU A 72 3.81 0.83 16.61
N VAL A 73 4.80 1.72 16.72
CA VAL A 73 5.90 1.59 17.68
C VAL A 73 5.38 1.81 19.11
N ASP A 74 4.56 2.84 19.35
CA ASP A 74 3.95 3.12 20.65
C ASP A 74 3.06 1.95 21.13
N GLN A 75 2.39 1.26 20.20
CA GLN A 75 1.60 0.06 20.48
C GLN A 75 2.45 -1.21 20.67
N ASN A 76 3.77 -1.10 20.55
CA ASN A 76 4.70 -2.24 20.58
C ASN A 76 4.37 -3.33 19.52
N LEU A 77 3.93 -2.93 18.36
CA LEU A 77 3.68 -3.82 17.21
C LEU A 77 4.87 -3.86 16.26
N VAL A 78 5.60 -2.76 16.15
CA VAL A 78 6.75 -2.57 15.27
C VAL A 78 7.92 -2.00 16.05
N TYR A 79 9.14 -2.35 15.66
CA TYR A 79 10.36 -1.72 16.15
C TYR A 79 11.27 -1.32 14.97
N ARG A 80 12.11 -0.32 15.22
CA ARG A 80 13.10 0.16 14.23
C ARG A 80 14.48 -0.33 14.61
N ARG A 81 15.24 -0.77 13.62
CA ARG A 81 16.62 -1.25 13.78
C ARG A 81 17.50 -0.69 12.68
N VAL A 82 18.72 -0.29 13.04
CA VAL A 82 19.73 0.05 12.04
C VAL A 82 20.10 -1.20 11.23
N ASP A 83 20.13 -1.05 9.92
CA ASP A 83 20.51 -2.15 9.01
C ASP A 83 21.96 -2.55 9.29
N PRO A 84 22.24 -3.82 9.60
CA PRO A 84 23.63 -4.28 9.81
C PRO A 84 24.52 -4.15 8.59
N ALA A 85 23.93 -4.19 7.38
CA ALA A 85 24.65 -4.08 6.12
C ALA A 85 24.93 -2.62 5.71
N ASP A 86 24.07 -1.69 6.13
CA ASP A 86 24.23 -0.25 5.86
C ASP A 86 23.73 0.57 7.06
N ARG A 87 24.67 1.07 7.86
CA ARG A 87 24.37 1.86 9.08
C ARG A 87 23.61 3.17 8.83
N ARG A 88 23.50 3.60 7.58
CA ARG A 88 22.71 4.78 7.19
C ARG A 88 21.22 4.45 7.03
N ARG A 89 20.88 3.17 6.99
CA ARG A 89 19.50 2.69 6.77
C ARG A 89 18.89 2.23 8.08
N VAL A 90 17.64 2.61 8.28
CA VAL A 90 16.80 2.13 9.37
C VAL A 90 15.71 1.24 8.76
N LEU A 91 15.60 0.03 9.26
CA LEU A 91 14.60 -0.93 8.87
C LEU A 91 13.57 -1.08 9.99
N ALA A 92 12.31 -1.22 9.62
CA ALA A 92 11.22 -1.58 10.52
C ALA A 92 10.99 -3.09 10.49
N HIS A 93 10.63 -3.65 11.62
CA HIS A 93 10.35 -5.08 11.81
C HIS A 93 9.14 -5.24 12.72
N LEU A 94 8.42 -6.37 12.60
CA LEU A 94 7.41 -6.75 13.59
C LEU A 94 8.06 -7.19 14.91
N THR A 95 7.43 -6.80 16.01
CA THR A 95 7.64 -7.46 17.30
C THR A 95 6.92 -8.81 17.33
N PRO A 96 7.20 -9.70 18.30
CA PRO A 96 6.38 -10.90 18.49
C PRO A 96 4.88 -10.57 18.67
N ARG A 97 4.56 -9.48 19.36
CA ARG A 97 3.17 -8.97 19.50
C ARG A 97 2.61 -8.51 18.16
N GLY A 98 3.41 -7.80 17.34
CA GLY A 98 3.02 -7.39 16.00
C GLY A 98 2.72 -8.56 15.08
N MET A 99 3.54 -9.62 15.15
CA MET A 99 3.30 -10.86 14.39
C MET A 99 1.99 -11.54 14.80
N GLN A 100 1.72 -11.66 16.11
CA GLN A 100 0.46 -12.21 16.61
C GLN A 100 -0.74 -11.37 16.15
N ARG A 101 -0.61 -10.04 16.20
CA ARG A 101 -1.64 -9.11 15.74
C ARG A 101 -1.91 -9.29 14.25
N TRP A 102 -0.86 -9.32 13.43
CA TRP A 102 -1.00 -9.57 11.99
C TRP A 102 -1.67 -10.91 11.69
N GLN A 103 -1.25 -12.00 12.35
CA GLN A 103 -1.85 -13.34 12.15
C GLN A 103 -3.35 -13.35 12.46
N LEU A 104 -3.76 -12.68 13.52
CA LEU A 104 -5.18 -12.54 13.88
C LEU A 104 -5.92 -11.79 12.75
N LEU A 105 -5.46 -10.60 12.36
CA LEU A 105 -6.10 -9.79 11.34
C LEU A 105 -6.16 -10.51 9.98
N ALA A 106 -5.07 -11.16 9.57
CA ALA A 106 -5.00 -11.92 8.32
C ALA A 106 -6.00 -13.08 8.28
N ARG A 107 -6.20 -13.75 9.42
CA ARG A 107 -7.19 -14.83 9.55
C ARG A 107 -8.62 -14.29 9.41
N GLU A 108 -8.96 -13.20 10.11
CA GLU A 108 -10.30 -12.63 10.10
C GLU A 108 -10.64 -12.03 8.71
N VAL A 109 -9.71 -11.31 8.10
CA VAL A 109 -9.88 -10.79 6.74
C VAL A 109 -10.08 -11.92 5.73
N ARG A 110 -9.30 -13.00 5.85
CA ARG A 110 -9.44 -14.16 4.96
C ARG A 110 -10.78 -14.87 5.15
N ALA A 111 -11.26 -14.98 6.39
CA ALA A 111 -12.54 -15.63 6.69
C ALA A 111 -13.74 -14.86 6.11
N ASP A 112 -13.63 -13.54 6.04
CA ASP A 112 -14.67 -12.68 5.45
C ASP A 112 -14.54 -12.51 3.93
N TRP A 113 -13.35 -12.84 3.36
CA TRP A 113 -13.13 -12.65 1.94
C TRP A 113 -13.99 -13.61 1.12
N PRO A 114 -14.76 -13.12 0.13
CA PRO A 114 -15.63 -13.98 -0.66
C PRO A 114 -14.79 -14.96 -1.45
N ASP A 115 -15.25 -16.20 -1.47
CA ASP A 115 -14.73 -17.22 -2.38
C ASP A 115 -15.12 -16.79 -3.82
N LEU A 116 -14.22 -16.04 -4.45
CA LEU A 116 -14.40 -15.66 -5.84
C LEU A 116 -14.13 -16.93 -6.65
N GLU A 117 -15.18 -17.58 -7.16
CA GLU A 117 -15.09 -18.68 -8.14
C GLU A 117 -14.30 -18.28 -9.41
N LEU A 118 -13.98 -17.00 -9.54
CA LEU A 118 -13.11 -16.44 -10.54
C LEU A 118 -11.65 -16.63 -10.13
N ALA A 119 -11.09 -17.78 -10.52
CA ALA A 119 -9.67 -17.94 -10.84
C ALA A 119 -8.71 -17.14 -9.92
N GLY A 120 -8.59 -17.51 -8.65
CA GLY A 120 -7.76 -16.75 -7.69
C GLY A 120 -6.35 -16.46 -8.24
N GLU A 121 -5.60 -17.49 -8.64
CA GLU A 121 -4.25 -17.32 -9.19
C GLU A 121 -4.24 -16.58 -10.53
N GLU A 122 -5.20 -16.84 -11.43
CA GLU A 122 -5.28 -16.18 -12.74
C GLU A 122 -5.58 -14.69 -12.64
N LEU A 123 -6.42 -14.27 -11.68
CA LEU A 123 -6.71 -12.86 -11.43
C LEU A 123 -5.48 -12.14 -10.85
N ASP A 124 -4.79 -12.75 -9.92
CA ASP A 124 -3.58 -12.20 -9.31
C ASP A 124 -2.49 -12.00 -10.37
N ASP A 125 -2.27 -13.00 -11.23
CA ASP A 125 -1.33 -12.92 -12.34
C ASP A 125 -1.69 -11.82 -13.33
N LEU A 126 -2.96 -11.68 -13.71
CA LEU A 126 -3.42 -10.63 -14.63
C LEU A 126 -3.25 -9.23 -14.03
N LEU A 127 -3.55 -9.05 -12.75
CA LEU A 127 -3.34 -7.77 -12.06
C LEU A 127 -1.86 -7.43 -11.93
N ALA A 128 -1.00 -8.41 -11.62
CA ALA A 128 0.45 -8.23 -11.56
C ALA A 128 1.01 -7.83 -12.93
N GLN A 129 0.67 -8.54 -14.00
CA GLN A 129 1.08 -8.20 -15.36
C GLN A 129 0.61 -6.81 -15.79
N LEU A 130 -0.61 -6.42 -15.44
CA LEU A 130 -1.12 -5.08 -15.72
C LEU A 130 -0.31 -4.02 -14.98
N ALA A 131 -0.02 -4.23 -13.69
CA ALA A 131 0.78 -3.30 -12.89
C ALA A 131 2.19 -3.12 -13.47
N GLU A 132 2.88 -4.20 -13.83
CA GLU A 132 4.20 -4.17 -14.47
C GLU A 132 4.19 -3.43 -15.81
N ALA A 133 3.18 -3.70 -16.65
CA ALA A 133 3.05 -3.04 -17.93
C ALA A 133 2.84 -1.53 -17.81
N LEU A 134 2.10 -1.10 -16.78
CA LEU A 134 1.89 0.32 -16.50
C LEU A 134 3.15 0.98 -15.92
N GLN A 135 3.86 0.32 -15.03
CA GLN A 135 5.14 0.80 -14.46
C GLN A 135 6.22 0.94 -15.53
N GLY A 136 6.37 -0.06 -16.39
CA GLY A 136 7.35 -0.05 -17.48
C GLY A 136 7.17 1.14 -18.44
N ARG A 137 5.94 1.53 -18.72
CA ARG A 137 5.63 2.71 -19.56
C ARG A 137 5.89 4.03 -18.86
N LEU A 138 5.72 4.12 -17.55
CA LEU A 138 6.06 5.31 -16.75
C LEU A 138 7.58 5.53 -16.68
N ALA A 139 8.36 4.45 -16.58
CA ALA A 139 9.82 4.51 -16.55
C ALA A 139 10.45 4.92 -17.89
N THR A 140 9.78 4.65 -19.02
CA THR A 140 10.27 4.95 -20.39
C THR A 140 9.90 6.36 -20.88
N ASP A 141 9.00 7.10 -20.19
CA ASP A 141 8.58 8.44 -20.59
C ASP A 141 8.72 9.46 -19.43
N PRO A 142 9.97 9.87 -19.08
CA PRO A 142 10.22 10.83 -18.00
C PRO A 142 9.65 12.24 -18.29
N ALA A 143 9.26 12.55 -19.54
CA ALA A 143 8.76 13.86 -19.93
C ALA A 143 7.29 14.12 -19.52
N ARG A 144 6.52 13.09 -19.14
CA ARG A 144 5.11 13.24 -18.76
C ARG A 144 4.87 13.52 -17.27
N VAL A 145 5.88 13.39 -16.43
CA VAL A 145 5.75 13.57 -14.96
C VAL A 145 5.81 15.04 -14.53
N THR A 146 6.28 15.98 -15.40
CA THR A 146 6.58 17.35 -15.01
C THR A 146 5.55 18.42 -15.42
N THR A 147 4.42 18.08 -16.03
CA THR A 147 3.44 19.09 -16.50
C THR A 147 2.28 19.38 -15.53
N GLY A 148 2.43 19.09 -14.25
CA GLY A 148 1.39 19.33 -13.23
C GLY A 148 1.65 20.49 -12.26
N ARG A 149 2.67 21.37 -12.47
CA ARG A 149 2.93 22.43 -11.49
C ARG A 149 3.59 23.68 -12.07
N THR A 150 2.82 24.51 -12.77
CA THR A 150 3.08 25.96 -12.86
C THR A 150 1.79 26.71 -13.21
N GLY A 151 0.98 26.98 -12.22
CA GLY A 151 0.00 28.04 -12.22
C GLY A 151 0.74 29.36 -11.94
N LYS A 152 1.17 30.07 -12.98
CA LYS A 152 1.76 31.40 -12.88
C LYS A 152 0.64 32.41 -12.63
N ALA A 153 0.61 32.98 -11.45
CA ALA A 153 -0.21 34.14 -11.14
C ALA A 153 0.28 35.34 -11.97
N VAL A 154 -0.53 35.81 -12.91
CA VAL A 154 -0.35 37.08 -13.57
C VAL A 154 -1.13 38.13 -12.78
N GLY A 155 -0.41 39.04 -12.13
CA GLY A 155 -0.99 40.24 -11.51
C GLY A 155 -1.38 41.27 -12.57
N PRO A 156 -2.34 42.18 -12.28
CA PRO A 156 -2.84 43.13 -13.25
C PRO A 156 -1.86 44.32 -13.47
N PRO A 157 -1.82 44.88 -14.67
CA PRO A 157 -1.06 46.09 -14.93
C PRO A 157 -1.79 47.35 -14.44
N ARG A 158 -1.02 48.33 -14.03
CA ARG A 158 -1.48 49.68 -13.73
C ARG A 158 -1.84 50.43 -15.00
#